data_792dfbf01e80bf243a302f26b02b02fa
#
_entry.id   792dfbf01e80bf243a302f26b02b02fa
#
_cell.length_a   1.000
_cell.length_b   1.000
_cell.length_c   1.000
_cell.angle_alpha   90.00
_cell.angle_beta   90.00
_cell.angle_gamma   90.00
#
_symmetry.space_group_name_H-M   'P 1'
#
loop_
_entity.id
_entity.type
_entity.pdbx_description
1 polymer ?
#
loop_
_entity_poly.entity_id
_entity_poly.type
_entity_poly.pdbx_seq_one_letter_code
_entity_poly.pdbx_strand_id
1 'polypeptide(L)'
;MRRFAALLVVARRAAALRPPTRMKRTTALNAAVEVEEKFAATIEPEALEKRVRELGGEVLRTVEFYDEYFDTEELTLTTRDTWLRRRDGAWELKVPAEARRQATGGETTAFREIEDVSSIAAELASLGVAGFPDATSLKPFAAFGTRRDKYALNEVSVDVDAASYGHSIMELEVMTDGTEGDIERARGLIAAAAVDLGCEKLGDTGGKLETYLRRFCPRHAAALGFL
;
A
#
# COMPACT_ATOMS: atom_id res chain seq x y z
N MET A 1 -68.90 35.44 -3.13
CA MET A 1 -68.57 33.97 -3.12
C MET A 1 -67.10 33.85 -3.48
N ARG A 2 -66.23 33.64 -2.50
CA ARG A 2 -64.75 33.45 -2.68
C ARG A 2 -64.43 31.96 -2.47
N ARG A 3 -63.96 31.29 -3.49
CA ARG A 3 -63.52 29.88 -3.42
C ARG A 3 -62.06 29.86 -2.97
N PHE A 4 -61.79 29.22 -1.83
CA PHE A 4 -60.48 28.86 -1.38
C PHE A 4 -59.99 27.59 -2.10
N ALA A 5 -58.86 27.72 -2.81
CA ALA A 5 -58.16 26.57 -3.36
C ALA A 5 -57.16 26.06 -2.31
N ALA A 6 -57.30 24.84 -1.85
CA ALA A 6 -56.38 24.18 -0.94
C ALA A 6 -55.13 23.70 -1.70
N LEU A 7 -53.97 24.19 -1.32
CA LEU A 7 -52.66 23.81 -1.84
C LEU A 7 -52.21 22.51 -1.10
N LEU A 8 -52.17 21.39 -1.81
CA LEU A 8 -51.70 20.11 -1.28
C LEU A 8 -50.17 20.07 -1.33
N VAL A 9 -49.51 20.25 -0.18
CA VAL A 9 -48.06 20.11 -0.06
C VAL A 9 -47.72 18.61 0.09
N VAL A 10 -47.20 18.00 -0.98
CA VAL A 10 -46.66 16.63 -0.94
C VAL A 10 -45.24 16.69 -0.35
N ALA A 11 -45.11 16.33 0.92
CA ALA A 11 -43.83 16.15 1.56
C ALA A 11 -43.13 14.90 1.01
N ARG A 12 -42.16 15.06 0.14
CA ARG A 12 -41.23 13.97 -0.22
C ARG A 12 -40.36 13.65 0.96
N ARG A 13 -40.57 12.49 1.57
CA ARG A 13 -39.63 11.91 2.55
C ARG A 13 -38.32 11.59 1.83
N ALA A 14 -37.25 12.31 2.16
CA ALA A 14 -35.91 11.92 1.82
C ALA A 14 -35.58 10.61 2.55
N ALA A 15 -35.33 9.54 1.80
CA ALA A 15 -34.81 8.30 2.35
C ALA A 15 -33.38 8.58 2.81
N ALA A 16 -33.14 8.56 4.12
CA ALA A 16 -31.82 8.63 4.71
C ALA A 16 -31.02 7.40 4.25
N LEU A 17 -30.00 7.62 3.44
CA LEU A 17 -29.00 6.63 3.09
C LEU A 17 -28.33 6.20 4.41
N ARG A 18 -28.52 4.96 4.81
CA ARG A 18 -27.79 4.35 5.91
C ARG A 18 -26.31 4.33 5.52
N PRO A 19 -25.40 4.77 6.41
CA PRO A 19 -23.97 4.58 6.18
C PRO A 19 -23.68 3.08 6.06
N PRO A 20 -22.70 2.68 5.23
CA PRO A 20 -22.34 1.28 5.10
C PRO A 20 -21.98 0.73 6.47
N THR A 21 -22.64 -0.34 6.86
CA THR A 21 -22.42 -1.06 8.12
C THR A 21 -20.97 -1.52 8.11
N ARG A 22 -20.15 -0.94 8.99
CA ARG A 22 -18.78 -1.43 9.27
C ARG A 22 -18.92 -2.91 9.64
N MET A 23 -18.54 -3.79 8.70
CA MET A 23 -18.47 -5.22 8.98
C MET A 23 -17.63 -5.41 10.22
N LYS A 24 -18.22 -5.95 11.29
CA LYS A 24 -17.49 -6.40 12.47
C LYS A 24 -16.56 -7.52 11.99
N ARG A 25 -15.25 -7.24 11.94
CA ARG A 25 -14.23 -8.26 11.70
C ARG A 25 -14.42 -9.33 12.78
N THR A 26 -14.89 -10.48 12.36
CA THR A 26 -14.89 -11.68 13.17
C THR A 26 -13.44 -12.07 13.42
N THR A 27 -13.11 -12.30 14.65
CA THR A 27 -11.82 -12.71 15.17
C THR A 27 -11.26 -13.91 14.42
N ALA A 28 -9.96 -13.80 14.13
CA ALA A 28 -9.02 -14.83 13.72
C ALA A 28 -9.09 -15.31 12.26
N LEU A 29 -7.90 -15.29 11.69
CA LEU A 29 -7.40 -15.97 10.52
C LEU A 29 -7.48 -15.18 9.21
N ASN A 30 -6.31 -14.87 8.79
CA ASN A 30 -5.76 -14.22 7.62
C ASN A 30 -5.80 -12.69 7.71
N ALA A 31 -4.70 -12.12 8.22
CA ALA A 31 -4.38 -10.72 7.94
C ALA A 31 -4.42 -10.57 6.42
N ALA A 32 -5.11 -9.53 5.93
CA ALA A 32 -5.19 -9.25 4.51
C ALA A 32 -3.76 -9.19 3.93
N VAL A 33 -3.57 -9.82 2.79
CA VAL A 33 -2.31 -9.84 2.05
C VAL A 33 -2.43 -8.83 0.93
N GLU A 34 -1.52 -7.88 0.89
CA GLU A 34 -1.33 -6.96 -0.20
C GLU A 34 -0.48 -7.62 -1.27
N VAL A 35 -1.00 -7.67 -2.49
CA VAL A 35 -0.25 -8.06 -3.69
C VAL A 35 0.00 -6.81 -4.48
N GLU A 36 1.27 -6.46 -4.71
CA GLU A 36 1.66 -5.22 -5.38
C GLU A 36 2.68 -5.48 -6.49
N GLU A 37 2.66 -4.61 -7.50
CA GLU A 37 3.71 -4.50 -8.51
C GLU A 37 4.03 -3.04 -8.76
N LYS A 38 5.32 -2.75 -8.97
CA LYS A 38 5.85 -1.41 -9.14
C LYS A 38 6.19 -1.13 -10.60
N PHE A 39 5.87 0.08 -11.03
CA PHE A 39 6.07 0.55 -12.39
C PHE A 39 6.74 1.93 -12.40
N ALA A 40 7.36 2.29 -13.52
CA ALA A 40 7.88 3.62 -13.70
C ALA A 40 6.74 4.65 -13.79
N ALA A 41 6.89 5.76 -13.08
CA ALA A 41 5.91 6.86 -13.11
C ALA A 41 6.20 7.76 -14.35
N THR A 42 6.02 7.21 -15.55
CA THR A 42 6.29 7.90 -16.84
C THR A 42 5.05 8.52 -17.46
N ILE A 43 3.86 8.20 -16.93
CA ILE A 43 2.59 8.71 -17.46
C ILE A 43 2.29 10.05 -16.78
N GLU A 44 2.07 11.10 -17.59
CA GLU A 44 1.68 12.41 -17.08
C GLU A 44 0.34 12.33 -16.32
N PRO A 45 0.17 13.06 -15.19
CA PRO A 45 -0.99 12.94 -14.33
C PRO A 45 -2.34 13.09 -15.07
N GLU A 46 -2.46 14.09 -15.95
CA GLU A 46 -3.69 14.35 -16.71
C GLU A 46 -4.00 13.22 -17.69
N ALA A 47 -2.97 12.61 -18.28
CA ALA A 47 -3.13 11.46 -19.18
C ALA A 47 -3.56 10.21 -18.41
N LEU A 48 -3.00 9.98 -17.22
CA LEU A 48 -3.38 8.89 -16.34
C LEU A 48 -4.84 9.05 -15.87
N GLU A 49 -5.21 10.23 -15.38
CA GLU A 49 -6.59 10.51 -14.95
C GLU A 49 -7.60 10.24 -16.06
N LYS A 50 -7.31 10.75 -17.28
CA LYS A 50 -8.15 10.50 -18.45
C LYS A 50 -8.29 9.02 -18.70
N ARG A 51 -7.21 8.28 -18.71
CA ARG A 51 -7.20 6.83 -19.01
C ARG A 51 -7.94 6.03 -17.94
N VAL A 52 -7.74 6.34 -16.66
CA VAL A 52 -8.49 5.72 -15.56
C VAL A 52 -9.99 5.92 -15.76
N ARG A 53 -10.45 7.14 -16.08
CA ARG A 53 -11.87 7.43 -16.33
C ARG A 53 -12.41 6.72 -17.57
N GLU A 54 -11.64 6.64 -18.66
CA GLU A 54 -12.02 5.92 -19.88
C GLU A 54 -12.20 4.41 -19.65
N LEU A 55 -11.45 3.85 -18.70
CA LEU A 55 -11.55 2.46 -18.26
C LEU A 55 -12.65 2.22 -17.19
N GLY A 56 -13.39 3.27 -16.83
CA GLY A 56 -14.46 3.19 -15.81
C GLY A 56 -13.99 3.23 -14.38
N GLY A 57 -12.72 3.61 -14.15
CA GLY A 57 -12.14 3.81 -12.83
C GLY A 57 -12.42 5.21 -12.26
N GLU A 58 -11.92 5.45 -11.06
CA GLU A 58 -12.14 6.68 -10.28
C GLU A 58 -10.83 7.37 -9.93
N VAL A 59 -10.82 8.71 -10.01
CA VAL A 59 -9.78 9.56 -9.42
C VAL A 59 -10.19 9.83 -7.99
N LEU A 60 -9.40 9.41 -7.03
CA LEU A 60 -9.77 9.46 -5.62
C LEU A 60 -9.28 10.76 -4.97
N ARG A 61 -8.06 10.77 -4.47
CA ARG A 61 -7.50 11.90 -3.72
C ARG A 61 -5.99 11.90 -3.77
N THR A 62 -5.41 13.05 -3.52
CA THR A 62 -4.00 13.16 -3.13
C THR A 62 -3.88 13.07 -1.62
N VAL A 63 -2.87 12.37 -1.14
CA VAL A 63 -2.47 12.31 0.27
C VAL A 63 -0.98 12.59 0.38
N GLU A 64 -0.58 13.13 1.53
CA GLU A 64 0.83 13.28 1.89
C GLU A 64 1.05 12.55 3.20
N PHE A 65 2.18 11.88 3.35
CA PHE A 65 2.56 11.18 4.57
C PHE A 65 4.08 11.14 4.73
N TYR A 66 4.53 10.89 5.95
CA TYR A 66 5.94 10.79 6.28
C TYR A 66 6.23 9.42 6.87
N ASP A 67 7.14 8.69 6.24
CA ASP A 67 7.59 7.37 6.66
C ASP A 67 8.97 7.45 7.33
N GLU A 68 9.10 6.79 8.47
CA GLU A 68 10.36 6.49 9.13
C GLU A 68 10.52 4.96 9.22
N TYR A 69 11.61 4.43 8.71
CA TYR A 69 11.89 2.98 8.70
C TYR A 69 12.92 2.62 9.76
N PHE A 70 12.70 1.49 10.41
CA PHE A 70 13.49 1.04 11.57
C PHE A 70 14.02 -0.37 11.37
N ASP A 71 15.25 -0.60 11.84
CA ASP A 71 15.86 -1.93 11.96
C ASP A 71 16.84 -1.95 13.14
N THR A 72 17.36 -3.12 13.45
CA THR A 72 18.51 -3.28 14.36
C THR A 72 19.82 -2.92 13.64
N GLU A 73 20.89 -2.75 14.39
CA GLU A 73 22.23 -2.49 13.83
C GLU A 73 22.69 -3.66 12.93
N GLU A 74 22.28 -4.88 13.27
CA GLU A 74 22.57 -6.10 12.51
C GLU A 74 21.63 -6.34 11.30
N LEU A 75 20.73 -5.41 11.01
CA LEU A 75 19.75 -5.49 9.93
C LEU A 75 18.86 -6.74 10.03
N THR A 76 18.42 -7.04 11.26
CA THR A 76 17.68 -8.27 11.59
C THR A 76 16.34 -8.38 10.82
N LEU A 77 15.69 -7.26 10.56
CA LEU A 77 14.39 -7.21 9.89
C LEU A 77 14.54 -7.20 8.37
N THR A 78 15.26 -6.22 7.84
CA THR A 78 15.33 -5.97 6.40
C THR A 78 16.01 -7.11 5.64
N THR A 79 16.99 -7.80 6.24
CA THR A 79 17.61 -9.03 5.66
C THR A 79 16.64 -10.21 5.58
N ARG A 80 15.50 -10.13 6.27
CA ARG A 80 14.40 -11.10 6.19
C ARG A 80 13.19 -10.57 5.44
N ASP A 81 13.39 -9.54 4.62
CA ASP A 81 12.34 -8.89 3.84
C ASP A 81 11.17 -8.41 4.73
N THR A 82 11.49 -8.02 5.96
CA THR A 82 10.55 -7.53 6.95
C THR A 82 10.77 -6.04 7.16
N TRP A 83 9.71 -5.24 7.02
CA TRP A 83 9.80 -3.78 6.95
C TRP A 83 8.98 -3.15 8.04
N LEU A 84 9.65 -2.64 9.09
CA LEU A 84 9.02 -1.88 10.16
C LEU A 84 9.09 -0.40 9.83
N ARG A 85 7.95 0.25 9.77
CA ARG A 85 7.85 1.70 9.58
C ARG A 85 6.94 2.36 10.59
N ARG A 86 7.14 3.65 10.74
CA ARG A 86 6.22 4.55 11.42
C ARG A 86 5.76 5.60 10.42
N ARG A 87 4.49 5.51 9.99
CA ARG A 87 3.87 6.46 9.06
C ARG A 87 3.02 7.45 9.85
N ASP A 88 3.37 8.74 9.78
CA ASP A 88 2.67 9.81 10.51
C ASP A 88 2.45 9.48 12.00
N GLY A 89 3.42 8.80 12.63
CA GLY A 89 3.36 8.36 14.01
C GLY A 89 2.71 6.99 14.26
N ALA A 90 2.01 6.39 13.30
CA ALA A 90 1.42 5.06 13.41
C ALA A 90 2.41 3.95 12.98
N TRP A 91 2.53 2.91 13.79
CA TRP A 91 3.37 1.76 13.47
C TRP A 91 2.71 0.82 12.46
N GLU A 92 3.53 0.29 11.56
CA GLU A 92 3.14 -0.67 10.54
C GLU A 92 4.30 -1.61 10.27
N LEU A 93 4.01 -2.90 10.17
CA LEU A 93 4.99 -3.95 9.86
C LEU A 93 4.52 -4.73 8.63
N LYS A 94 5.33 -4.72 7.57
CA LYS A 94 5.17 -5.59 6.40
C LYS A 94 6.05 -6.83 6.58
N VAL A 95 5.44 -8.01 6.50
CA VAL A 95 6.14 -9.29 6.52
C VAL A 95 5.82 -10.08 5.25
N PRO A 96 6.77 -10.84 4.68
CA PRO A 96 6.50 -11.64 3.49
C PRO A 96 5.33 -12.59 3.72
N ALA A 97 4.37 -12.63 2.80
CA ALA A 97 3.32 -13.64 2.83
C ALA A 97 3.91 -15.03 2.64
N GLU A 98 3.30 -16.07 3.27
CA GLU A 98 3.81 -17.43 3.22
C GLU A 98 3.93 -17.97 1.77
N ALA A 99 2.97 -17.64 0.92
CA ALA A 99 2.99 -17.98 -0.51
C ALA A 99 4.17 -17.36 -1.29
N ARG A 100 4.76 -16.25 -0.82
CA ARG A 100 5.95 -15.65 -1.44
C ARG A 100 7.22 -16.46 -1.22
N ARG A 101 7.32 -17.16 -0.09
CA ARG A 101 8.49 -18.00 0.22
C ARG A 101 8.67 -19.16 -0.75
N GLN A 102 7.64 -19.50 -1.53
CA GLN A 102 7.62 -20.58 -2.51
C GLN A 102 7.77 -20.10 -3.96
N ALA A 103 7.60 -18.79 -4.23
CA ALA A 103 7.70 -18.25 -5.58
C ALA A 103 9.14 -17.78 -5.87
N THR A 104 9.83 -18.49 -6.73
CA THR A 104 11.12 -18.08 -7.28
C THR A 104 10.90 -17.14 -8.46
N GLY A 105 11.22 -15.87 -8.28
CA GLY A 105 11.37 -14.88 -9.36
C GLY A 105 10.06 -14.30 -9.89
N GLY A 106 9.69 -13.12 -9.40
CA GLY A 106 8.61 -12.32 -9.96
C GLY A 106 8.72 -10.88 -9.44
N GLU A 107 8.40 -9.91 -10.30
CA GLU A 107 8.39 -8.49 -9.95
C GLU A 107 7.22 -8.14 -9.00
N THR A 108 6.22 -9.02 -8.90
CA THR A 108 5.07 -8.88 -8.01
C THR A 108 5.41 -9.36 -6.62
N THR A 109 5.18 -8.53 -5.63
CA THR A 109 5.42 -8.84 -4.22
C THR A 109 4.11 -9.09 -3.47
N ALA A 110 4.15 -9.91 -2.43
CA ALA A 110 3.01 -10.20 -1.57
C ALA A 110 3.43 -10.07 -0.11
N PHE A 111 2.78 -9.16 0.62
CA PHE A 111 3.06 -8.88 2.02
C PHE A 111 1.80 -8.94 2.87
N ARG A 112 1.97 -9.42 4.09
CA ARG A 112 1.00 -9.25 5.16
C ARG A 112 1.33 -7.96 5.91
N GLU A 113 0.38 -7.05 5.98
CA GLU A 113 0.51 -5.82 6.76
C GLU A 113 -0.09 -6.00 8.15
N ILE A 114 0.64 -5.53 9.16
CA ILE A 114 0.27 -5.58 10.57
C ILE A 114 0.32 -4.17 11.13
N GLU A 115 -0.82 -3.68 11.65
CA GLU A 115 -0.93 -2.33 12.24
C GLU A 115 -1.18 -2.37 13.76
N ASP A 116 -1.61 -3.51 14.29
CA ASP A 116 -1.84 -3.67 15.72
C ASP A 116 -0.50 -3.79 16.46
N VAL A 117 -0.26 -2.87 17.41
CA VAL A 117 1.01 -2.77 18.14
C VAL A 117 1.37 -4.07 18.88
N SER A 118 0.39 -4.77 19.44
CA SER A 118 0.63 -6.03 20.15
C SER A 118 1.00 -7.16 19.20
N SER A 119 0.39 -7.20 18.03
CA SER A 119 0.71 -8.14 16.96
C SER A 119 2.09 -7.86 16.35
N ILE A 120 2.43 -6.58 16.15
CA ILE A 120 3.80 -6.17 15.75
C ILE A 120 4.81 -6.62 16.79
N ALA A 121 4.55 -6.38 18.09
CA ALA A 121 5.45 -6.78 19.16
C ALA A 121 5.70 -8.30 19.17
N ALA A 122 4.65 -9.11 18.97
CA ALA A 122 4.76 -10.56 18.92
C ALA A 122 5.58 -11.02 17.70
N GLU A 123 5.36 -10.43 16.52
CA GLU A 123 6.11 -10.76 15.31
C GLU A 123 7.59 -10.40 15.47
N LEU A 124 7.91 -9.18 15.95
CA LEU A 124 9.28 -8.72 16.20
C LEU A 124 9.99 -9.58 17.25
N ALA A 125 9.30 -9.97 18.32
CA ALA A 125 9.86 -10.87 19.34
C ALA A 125 10.23 -12.25 18.75
N SER A 126 9.45 -12.78 17.82
CA SER A 126 9.75 -14.03 17.10
C SER A 126 11.02 -13.94 16.26
N LEU A 127 11.37 -12.73 15.81
CA LEU A 127 12.59 -12.42 15.06
C LEU A 127 13.78 -12.03 15.96
N GLY A 128 13.60 -12.06 17.30
CA GLY A 128 14.63 -11.73 18.27
C GLY A 128 14.67 -10.25 18.69
N VAL A 129 13.70 -9.44 18.26
CA VAL A 129 13.59 -8.01 18.63
C VAL A 129 12.51 -7.87 19.72
N ALA A 130 12.95 -7.75 20.97
CA ALA A 130 12.06 -7.63 22.13
C ALA A 130 11.88 -6.15 22.56
N GLY A 131 10.79 -5.90 23.31
CA GLY A 131 10.54 -4.61 23.97
C GLY A 131 9.89 -3.54 23.08
N PHE A 132 9.37 -3.89 21.91
CA PHE A 132 8.62 -2.97 21.07
C PHE A 132 7.35 -2.46 21.80
N PRO A 133 6.97 -1.17 21.66
CA PRO A 133 7.55 -0.15 20.76
C PRO A 133 8.78 0.60 21.31
N ASP A 134 9.18 0.36 22.56
CA ASP A 134 10.28 1.06 23.23
C ASP A 134 11.64 0.32 23.10
N ALA A 135 11.75 -0.60 22.14
CA ALA A 135 12.94 -1.40 21.89
C ALA A 135 14.14 -0.51 21.55
N THR A 136 15.14 -0.46 22.44
CA THR A 136 16.36 0.36 22.26
C THR A 136 17.26 -0.14 21.14
N SER A 137 17.08 -1.39 20.71
CA SER A 137 17.78 -2.01 19.57
C SER A 137 17.30 -1.49 18.21
N LEU A 138 16.08 -0.96 18.12
CA LEU A 138 15.54 -0.41 16.89
C LEU A 138 16.08 1.01 16.66
N LYS A 139 16.63 1.25 15.48
CA LYS A 139 17.16 2.54 15.06
C LYS A 139 16.54 2.95 13.73
N PRO A 140 16.21 4.24 13.55
CA PRO A 140 15.78 4.72 12.26
C PRO A 140 16.95 4.68 11.27
N PHE A 141 16.72 4.17 10.06
CA PHE A 141 17.72 4.12 9.00
C PHE A 141 17.31 4.87 7.72
N ALA A 142 16.02 5.10 7.51
CA ALA A 142 15.49 5.88 6.39
C ALA A 142 14.29 6.70 6.83
N ALA A 143 14.16 7.92 6.28
CA ALA A 143 13.02 8.78 6.56
C ALA A 143 12.76 9.73 5.39
N PHE A 144 11.52 9.76 4.89
CA PHE A 144 11.13 10.63 3.78
C PHE A 144 9.62 10.85 3.71
N GLY A 145 9.23 12.00 3.19
CA GLY A 145 7.85 12.29 2.84
C GLY A 145 7.48 11.72 1.47
N THR A 146 6.23 11.40 1.29
CA THR A 146 5.66 10.98 0.00
C THR A 146 4.36 11.74 -0.25
N ARG A 147 4.23 12.31 -1.46
CA ARG A 147 2.96 12.73 -2.02
C ARG A 147 2.44 11.60 -2.90
N ARG A 148 1.22 11.15 -2.64
CA ARG A 148 0.58 10.03 -3.33
C ARG A 148 -0.73 10.47 -3.98
N ASP A 149 -0.83 10.36 -5.29
CA ASP A 149 -2.07 10.48 -6.02
C ASP A 149 -2.71 9.10 -6.14
N LYS A 150 -3.96 8.97 -5.68
CA LYS A 150 -4.67 7.69 -5.59
C LYS A 150 -5.79 7.59 -6.62
N TYR A 151 -5.83 6.43 -7.27
CA TYR A 151 -6.89 6.07 -8.21
C TYR A 151 -7.41 4.67 -7.88
N ALA A 152 -8.61 4.35 -8.36
CA ALA A 152 -9.17 3.00 -8.31
C ALA A 152 -9.59 2.55 -9.71
N LEU A 153 -9.18 1.36 -10.10
CA LEU A 153 -9.59 0.71 -11.34
C LEU A 153 -10.13 -0.69 -11.02
N ASN A 154 -11.44 -0.80 -10.89
CA ASN A 154 -12.12 -1.99 -10.39
C ASN A 154 -11.59 -2.41 -9.01
N GLU A 155 -10.98 -3.60 -8.89
CA GLU A 155 -10.37 -4.11 -7.66
C GLU A 155 -8.92 -3.66 -7.47
N VAL A 156 -8.32 -2.95 -8.43
CA VAL A 156 -6.93 -2.53 -8.39
C VAL A 156 -6.84 -1.10 -7.85
N SER A 157 -6.08 -0.89 -6.78
CA SER A 157 -5.61 0.44 -6.38
C SER A 157 -4.43 0.83 -7.27
N VAL A 158 -4.42 2.07 -7.73
CA VAL A 158 -3.34 2.66 -8.51
C VAL A 158 -2.83 3.87 -7.74
N ASP A 159 -1.60 3.79 -7.26
CA ASP A 159 -0.97 4.82 -6.46
C ASP A 159 0.25 5.39 -7.18
N VAL A 160 0.26 6.71 -7.41
CA VAL A 160 1.41 7.40 -7.99
C VAL A 160 2.11 8.18 -6.92
N ASP A 161 3.34 7.78 -6.61
CA ASP A 161 4.12 8.31 -5.51
C ASP A 161 5.26 9.21 -6.00
N ALA A 162 5.36 10.36 -5.36
CA ALA A 162 6.51 11.26 -5.48
C ALA A 162 7.17 11.42 -4.11
N ALA A 163 8.31 10.80 -3.92
CA ALA A 163 9.08 10.88 -2.69
C ALA A 163 9.88 12.19 -2.61
N SER A 164 9.99 12.77 -1.41
CA SER A 164 10.61 14.08 -1.16
C SER A 164 12.08 14.19 -1.58
N TYR A 165 12.77 13.04 -1.78
CA TYR A 165 14.14 12.99 -2.26
C TYR A 165 14.25 12.89 -3.81
N GLY A 166 13.15 13.13 -4.55
CA GLY A 166 13.15 13.22 -6.01
C GLY A 166 13.12 11.85 -6.70
N HIS A 167 12.31 10.93 -6.21
CA HIS A 167 12.03 9.64 -6.85
C HIS A 167 10.52 9.43 -6.99
N SER A 168 10.06 9.00 -8.15
CA SER A 168 8.65 8.73 -8.40
C SER A 168 8.45 7.32 -8.93
N ILE A 169 7.40 6.66 -8.46
CA ILE A 169 6.97 5.34 -8.92
C ILE A 169 5.45 5.29 -9.01
N MET A 170 4.94 4.30 -9.75
CA MET A 170 3.55 3.90 -9.73
C MET A 170 3.46 2.51 -9.09
N GLU A 171 2.51 2.32 -8.18
CA GLU A 171 2.23 1.05 -7.52
C GLU A 171 0.81 0.60 -7.89
N LEU A 172 0.65 -0.63 -8.35
CA LEU A 172 -0.64 -1.28 -8.56
C LEU A 172 -0.81 -2.34 -7.49
N GLU A 173 -1.91 -2.30 -6.75
CA GLU A 173 -2.11 -3.10 -5.55
C GLU A 173 -3.50 -3.76 -5.57
N VAL A 174 -3.58 -5.02 -5.09
CA VAL A 174 -4.83 -5.74 -4.82
C VAL A 174 -4.76 -6.38 -3.44
N MET A 175 -5.77 -6.13 -2.61
CA MET A 175 -5.91 -6.77 -1.30
C MET A 175 -6.55 -8.15 -1.45
N THR A 176 -5.98 -9.16 -0.82
CA THR A 176 -6.40 -10.58 -0.92
C THR A 176 -6.59 -11.20 0.47
N ASP A 177 -7.18 -12.39 0.51
CA ASP A 177 -7.27 -13.20 1.73
C ASP A 177 -6.00 -14.03 2.01
N GLY A 178 -5.00 -13.95 1.11
CA GLY A 178 -3.70 -14.60 1.22
C GLY A 178 -3.68 -16.06 0.77
N THR A 179 -4.76 -16.60 0.21
CA THR A 179 -4.72 -17.92 -0.43
C THR A 179 -3.92 -17.86 -1.73
N GLU A 180 -3.27 -18.96 -2.11
CA GLU A 180 -2.48 -19.05 -3.35
C GLU A 180 -3.32 -18.67 -4.58
N GLY A 181 -4.56 -19.20 -4.65
CA GLY A 181 -5.48 -18.90 -5.77
C GLY A 181 -5.88 -17.42 -5.84
N ASP A 182 -6.08 -16.76 -4.68
CA ASP A 182 -6.46 -15.36 -4.64
C ASP A 182 -5.26 -14.44 -4.95
N ILE A 183 -4.06 -14.81 -4.50
CA ILE A 183 -2.82 -14.13 -4.87
C ILE A 183 -2.58 -14.22 -6.39
N GLU A 184 -2.78 -15.38 -7.00
CA GLU A 184 -2.61 -15.55 -8.45
C GLU A 184 -3.66 -14.75 -9.23
N ARG A 185 -4.91 -14.74 -8.75
CA ARG A 185 -5.96 -13.87 -9.31
C ARG A 185 -5.56 -12.39 -9.24
N ALA A 186 -5.04 -11.94 -8.10
CA ALA A 186 -4.57 -10.58 -7.90
C ALA A 186 -3.45 -10.19 -8.88
N ARG A 187 -2.48 -11.08 -9.09
CA ARG A 187 -1.43 -10.89 -10.10
C ARG A 187 -2.01 -10.71 -11.50
N GLY A 188 -3.00 -11.53 -11.87
CA GLY A 188 -3.69 -11.40 -13.15
C GLY A 188 -4.42 -10.06 -13.31
N LEU A 189 -5.07 -9.56 -12.25
CA LEU A 189 -5.73 -8.25 -12.25
C LEU A 189 -4.74 -7.11 -12.39
N ILE A 190 -3.62 -7.15 -11.65
CA ILE A 190 -2.55 -6.15 -11.74
C ILE A 190 -1.95 -6.14 -13.14
N ALA A 191 -1.62 -7.31 -13.70
CA ALA A 191 -1.06 -7.41 -15.05
C ALA A 191 -2.00 -6.85 -16.13
N ALA A 192 -3.31 -7.13 -16.04
CA ALA A 192 -4.30 -6.58 -16.94
C ALA A 192 -4.41 -5.06 -16.82
N ALA A 193 -4.53 -4.55 -15.58
CA ALA A 193 -4.58 -3.11 -15.33
C ALA A 193 -3.32 -2.38 -15.82
N ALA A 194 -2.13 -2.97 -15.65
CA ALA A 194 -0.88 -2.41 -16.13
C ALA A 194 -0.84 -2.28 -17.66
N VAL A 195 -1.35 -3.28 -18.39
CA VAL A 195 -1.49 -3.22 -19.86
C VAL A 195 -2.49 -2.14 -20.25
N ASP A 196 -3.67 -2.12 -19.60
CA ASP A 196 -4.73 -1.18 -19.91
C ASP A 196 -4.32 0.27 -19.64
N LEU A 197 -3.56 0.52 -18.57
CA LEU A 197 -3.01 1.83 -18.24
C LEU A 197 -1.80 2.21 -19.09
N GLY A 198 -1.12 1.26 -19.71
CA GLY A 198 0.12 1.47 -20.46
C GLY A 198 1.32 1.69 -19.54
N CYS A 199 1.35 0.98 -18.41
CA CYS A 199 2.44 1.06 -17.45
C CYS A 199 3.75 0.52 -18.03
N GLU A 200 4.85 1.20 -17.74
CA GLU A 200 6.19 0.76 -18.06
C GLU A 200 6.85 0.08 -16.86
N LYS A 201 7.61 -0.98 -17.11
CA LYS A 201 8.36 -1.68 -16.05
C LYS A 201 9.32 -0.73 -15.34
N LEU A 202 9.48 -0.91 -14.04
CA LEU A 202 10.35 -0.07 -13.21
C LEU A 202 11.83 -0.13 -13.61
N GLY A 203 12.26 -1.23 -14.22
CA GLY A 203 13.66 -1.46 -14.63
C GLY A 203 14.59 -1.45 -13.41
N ASP A 204 15.81 -0.94 -13.59
CA ASP A 204 16.85 -0.92 -12.56
C ASP A 204 16.65 0.19 -11.50
N THR A 205 15.58 0.97 -11.61
CA THR A 205 15.37 2.15 -10.74
C THR A 205 15.05 1.76 -9.28
N GLY A 206 14.38 0.64 -9.10
CA GLY A 206 13.98 0.14 -7.77
C GLY A 206 12.79 0.90 -7.15
N GLY A 207 12.22 0.33 -6.10
CA GLY A 207 11.16 0.96 -5.30
C GLY A 207 11.66 2.17 -4.49
N LYS A 208 10.75 2.89 -3.83
CA LYS A 208 11.10 4.09 -3.02
C LYS A 208 12.20 3.80 -2.01
N LEU A 209 12.00 2.82 -1.14
CA LEU A 209 12.97 2.53 -0.08
C LEU A 209 14.30 2.00 -0.63
N GLU A 210 14.25 1.13 -1.63
CA GLU A 210 15.45 0.63 -2.32
C GLU A 210 16.27 1.78 -2.91
N THR A 211 15.62 2.69 -3.67
CA THR A 211 16.28 3.86 -4.24
C THR A 211 16.83 4.80 -3.16
N TYR A 212 16.11 4.97 -2.05
CA TYR A 212 16.61 5.73 -0.90
C TYR A 212 17.88 5.10 -0.33
N LEU A 213 17.87 3.78 -0.10
CA LEU A 213 19.03 3.06 0.44
C LEU A 213 20.24 3.12 -0.49
N ARG A 214 20.05 2.93 -1.78
CA ARG A 214 21.12 3.06 -2.78
C ARG A 214 21.80 4.44 -2.73
N ARG A 215 21.01 5.51 -2.55
CA ARG A 215 21.52 6.90 -2.55
C ARG A 215 22.12 7.33 -1.22
N PHE A 216 21.51 6.96 -0.11
CA PHE A 216 21.83 7.55 1.19
C PHE A 216 22.37 6.56 2.22
N CYS A 217 22.16 5.26 2.03
CA CYS A 217 22.57 4.20 2.95
C CYS A 217 23.28 3.05 2.21
N PRO A 218 24.39 3.29 1.48
CA PRO A 218 24.98 2.30 0.56
C PRO A 218 25.42 1.01 1.26
N ARG A 219 25.83 1.07 2.53
CA ARG A 219 26.16 -0.14 3.31
C ARG A 219 24.94 -1.02 3.54
N HIS A 220 23.78 -0.42 3.87
CA HIS A 220 22.53 -1.11 4.04
C HIS A 220 22.06 -1.68 2.68
N ALA A 221 22.11 -0.87 1.62
CA ALA A 221 21.77 -1.32 0.26
C ALA A 221 22.61 -2.54 -0.17
N ALA A 222 23.92 -2.53 0.08
CA ALA A 222 24.82 -3.65 -0.22
C ALA A 222 24.46 -4.91 0.58
N ALA A 223 24.12 -4.77 1.86
CA ALA A 223 23.70 -5.90 2.70
C ALA A 223 22.41 -6.57 2.20
N LEU A 224 21.54 -5.83 1.49
CA LEU A 224 20.31 -6.32 0.90
C LEU A 224 20.47 -6.75 -0.57
N GLY A 225 21.67 -6.62 -1.15
CA GLY A 225 21.92 -6.96 -2.55
C GLY A 225 21.33 -5.97 -3.57
N PHE A 226 21.13 -4.72 -3.15
CA PHE A 226 20.62 -3.66 -4.02
C PHE A 226 21.71 -2.91 -4.79
N LEU A 227 22.99 -3.19 -4.53
CA LEU A 227 24.14 -2.61 -5.22
C LEU A 227 24.87 -3.65 -6.06
#